data_6bfc408ff7b0d010b9c27c75c9bbc285
#
_entry.id   6bfc408ff7b0d010b9c27c75c9bbc285
#
_cell.length_a   1.000
_cell.length_b   1.000
_cell.length_c   1.000
_cell.angle_alpha   90.00
_cell.angle_beta   90.00
_cell.angle_gamma   90.00
#
_symmetry.space_group_name_H-M   'P 1'
#
loop_
_entity.id
_entity.type
_entity.pdbx_description
1 polymer ?
#
loop_
_entity_poly.entity_id
_entity_poly.type
_entity_poly.pdbx_seq_one_letter_code
_entity_poly.pdbx_strand_id
1 'polypeptide(L)'
;MKQIILSILMVIMTSLTFGQSKTITPNVSLFYGTQNTFGVDFVSGKNDIVYGCGVSFYVGKGGIGTEYTGIFGPNTYSNEIYDTPIKKDMSIYCIFGRKLNDKTTIVSKIGLGTQVKYYNGYDKSQILSPSGYWFLREYSGADVIVGSVIQHKVKHLITYIGYDTFNGVTVGIGVNLN
;
A
#
# COMPACT_ATOMS: atom_id res chain seq x y z
N MET A 1 -4.83 6.59 -13.21
CA MET A 1 -3.60 6.07 -12.58
C MET A 1 -2.36 6.94 -12.80
N LYS A 2 -1.96 7.30 -14.04
CA LYS A 2 -0.75 8.12 -14.29
C LYS A 2 -0.72 9.47 -13.53
N GLN A 3 -1.85 10.17 -13.42
CA GLN A 3 -1.94 11.44 -12.70
C GLN A 3 -1.78 11.31 -11.18
N ILE A 4 -2.27 10.21 -10.60
CA ILE A 4 -2.12 9.92 -9.17
C ILE A 4 -0.65 9.64 -8.84
N ILE A 5 0.03 8.85 -9.66
CA ILE A 5 1.46 8.57 -9.51
C ILE A 5 2.29 9.87 -9.61
N LEU A 6 1.94 10.73 -10.55
CA LEU A 6 2.63 12.02 -10.73
C LEU A 6 2.40 12.96 -9.54
N SER A 7 1.19 13.00 -8.99
CA SER A 7 0.87 13.79 -7.79
C SER A 7 1.60 13.27 -6.55
N ILE A 8 1.70 11.96 -6.37
CA ILE A 8 2.47 11.33 -5.29
C ILE A 8 3.96 11.65 -5.45
N LEU A 9 4.50 11.57 -6.67
CA LEU A 9 5.88 11.93 -6.95
C LEU A 9 6.17 13.41 -6.64
N MET A 10 5.24 14.33 -6.97
CA MET A 10 5.37 15.75 -6.64
C MET A 10 5.36 16.01 -5.13
N VAL A 11 4.48 15.35 -4.37
CA VAL A 11 4.45 15.45 -2.89
C VAL A 11 5.75 14.96 -2.29
N ILE A 12 6.31 13.87 -2.82
CA ILE A 12 7.62 13.33 -2.39
C ILE A 12 8.74 14.32 -2.70
N MET A 13 8.76 14.87 -3.90
CA MET A 13 9.81 15.82 -4.32
C MET A 13 9.75 17.13 -3.53
N THR A 14 8.57 17.64 -3.19
CA THR A 14 8.43 18.84 -2.37
C THR A 14 8.82 18.61 -0.92
N SER A 15 8.61 17.43 -0.36
CA SER A 15 9.05 17.11 1.01
C SER A 15 10.57 16.99 1.14
N LEU A 16 11.30 16.74 0.06
CA LEU A 16 12.75 16.67 0.03
C LEU A 16 13.44 18.06 0.01
N THR A 17 12.71 19.14 -0.33
CA THR A 17 13.29 20.48 -0.52
C THR A 17 13.20 21.41 0.70
N PHE A 18 12.50 21.05 1.77
CA PHE A 18 12.35 21.90 2.95
C PHE A 18 13.31 21.50 4.08
N GLY A 19 14.41 22.24 4.24
CA GLY A 19 15.08 22.39 5.52
C GLY A 19 16.58 22.22 5.58
N GLN A 20 17.30 23.32 5.56
CA GLN A 20 18.69 23.41 6.02
C GLN A 20 18.73 23.53 7.57
N SER A 21 18.70 22.43 8.26
CA SER A 21 19.22 22.30 9.64
C SER A 21 19.35 20.81 9.95
N LYS A 22 20.20 20.41 10.89
CA LYS A 22 20.57 19.01 11.23
C LYS A 22 19.51 17.96 10.81
N THR A 23 19.45 17.69 9.52
CA THR A 23 18.46 16.81 8.89
C THR A 23 18.82 15.37 9.20
N ILE A 24 17.84 14.60 9.61
CA ILE A 24 17.97 13.13 9.59
C ILE A 24 18.02 12.75 8.11
N THR A 25 19.05 12.01 7.74
CA THR A 25 19.21 11.51 6.37
C THR A 25 17.90 10.87 5.88
N PRO A 26 17.33 11.32 4.75
CA PRO A 26 16.15 10.67 4.20
C PRO A 26 16.37 9.19 3.97
N ASN A 27 15.36 8.40 4.20
CA ASN A 27 15.41 6.97 3.93
C ASN A 27 14.20 6.51 3.11
N VAL A 28 14.41 5.44 2.38
CA VAL A 28 13.35 4.72 1.66
C VAL A 28 13.35 3.29 2.16
N SER A 29 12.19 2.80 2.52
CA SER A 29 11.99 1.43 2.97
C SER A 29 10.94 0.73 2.14
N LEU A 30 11.20 -0.52 1.79
CA LEU A 30 10.26 -1.43 1.15
C LEU A 30 9.77 -2.41 2.20
N PHE A 31 8.50 -2.73 2.21
CA PHE A 31 7.94 -3.68 3.16
C PHE A 31 6.90 -4.60 2.53
N TYR A 32 6.71 -5.74 3.17
CA TYR A 32 5.63 -6.68 2.88
C TYR A 32 4.77 -6.86 4.13
N GLY A 33 3.46 -6.89 3.94
CA GLY A 33 2.47 -7.06 5.00
C GLY A 33 1.72 -8.39 4.91
N THR A 34 1.32 -8.93 6.06
CA THR A 34 0.60 -10.21 6.14
C THR A 34 -0.77 -10.23 5.46
N GLN A 35 -1.30 -9.05 5.13
CA GLN A 35 -2.53 -8.90 4.31
C GLN A 35 -2.25 -8.99 2.80
N ASN A 36 -1.11 -9.58 2.40
CA ASN A 36 -0.64 -9.63 1.01
C ASN A 36 -0.49 -8.23 0.39
N THR A 37 0.06 -7.31 1.14
CA THR A 37 0.35 -5.96 0.69
C THR A 37 1.86 -5.76 0.54
N PHE A 38 2.23 -4.96 -0.43
CA PHE A 38 3.60 -4.46 -0.63
C PHE A 38 3.57 -2.95 -0.56
N GLY A 39 4.55 -2.34 0.08
CA GLY A 39 4.55 -0.89 0.20
C GLY A 39 5.93 -0.27 0.26
N VAL A 40 5.91 1.06 0.16
CA VAL A 40 7.10 1.91 0.18
C VAL A 40 6.86 3.04 1.18
N ASP A 41 7.80 3.22 2.08
CA ASP A 41 7.85 4.32 3.04
C ASP A 41 9.00 5.26 2.70
N PHE A 42 8.69 6.56 2.67
CA PHE A 42 9.67 7.64 2.59
C PHE A 42 9.67 8.38 3.92
N VAL A 43 10.82 8.40 4.56
CA VAL A 43 10.95 8.97 5.89
C VAL A 43 12.14 9.93 5.91
N SER A 44 11.94 11.08 6.51
CA SER A 44 12.96 12.09 6.78
C SER A 44 12.78 12.63 8.19
N GLY A 45 13.58 13.57 8.61
CA GLY A 45 13.38 14.16 9.92
C GLY A 45 14.32 15.30 10.23
N LYS A 46 14.05 15.93 11.36
CA LYS A 46 14.83 17.03 11.91
C LYS A 46 15.00 16.83 13.41
N ASN A 47 16.24 16.91 13.89
CA ASN A 47 16.59 16.58 15.26
C ASN A 47 16.16 15.12 15.58
N ASP A 48 15.28 14.92 16.56
CA ASP A 48 14.75 13.61 16.93
C ASP A 48 13.37 13.32 16.33
N ILE A 49 12.76 14.30 15.65
CA ILE A 49 11.43 14.16 15.06
C ILE A 49 11.58 13.59 13.67
N VAL A 50 10.78 12.58 13.39
CA VAL A 50 10.73 11.88 12.10
C VAL A 50 9.35 12.04 11.51
N TYR A 51 9.29 12.32 10.21
CA TYR A 51 8.05 12.46 9.45
C TYR A 51 8.24 11.91 8.03
N GLY A 52 7.13 11.57 7.42
CA GLY A 52 7.17 11.01 6.08
C GLY A 52 5.81 10.64 5.57
N CYS A 53 5.82 9.88 4.49
CA CYS A 53 4.62 9.30 3.90
C CYS A 53 4.93 7.93 3.30
N GLY A 54 3.89 7.16 3.09
CA GLY A 54 4.01 5.87 2.44
C GLY A 54 2.78 5.51 1.64
N VAL A 55 2.97 4.53 0.79
CA VAL A 55 1.91 3.91 -0.01
C VAL A 55 2.03 2.41 0.08
N SER A 56 0.92 1.70 0.04
CA SER A 56 0.94 0.24 -0.13
C SER A 56 -0.14 -0.22 -1.10
N PHE A 57 0.10 -1.39 -1.67
CA PHE A 57 -0.75 -2.01 -2.68
C PHE A 57 -0.97 -3.47 -2.33
N TYR A 58 -2.17 -3.96 -2.60
CA TYR A 58 -2.45 -5.37 -2.53
C TYR A 58 -1.77 -6.11 -3.70
N VAL A 59 -1.04 -7.17 -3.40
CA VAL A 59 -0.31 -7.99 -4.38
C VAL A 59 -0.81 -9.42 -4.46
N GLY A 60 -1.87 -9.74 -3.74
CA GLY A 60 -2.52 -11.05 -3.80
C GLY A 60 -3.41 -11.23 -5.03
N LYS A 61 -3.85 -12.46 -5.24
CA LYS A 61 -4.85 -12.74 -6.28
C LYS A 61 -6.20 -12.14 -5.87
N GLY A 62 -6.76 -11.27 -6.71
CA GLY A 62 -8.08 -10.67 -6.55
C GLY A 62 -9.17 -11.57 -7.11
N GLY A 63 -9.35 -11.54 -8.43
CA GLY A 63 -10.33 -12.34 -9.17
C GLY A 63 -9.73 -13.54 -9.88
N ILE A 64 -10.58 -14.38 -10.43
CA ILE A 64 -10.20 -15.56 -11.22
C ILE A 64 -10.54 -15.29 -12.69
N GLY A 65 -9.58 -15.46 -13.59
CA GLY A 65 -9.78 -15.26 -15.02
C GLY A 65 -9.52 -13.84 -15.49
N THR A 66 -10.31 -13.36 -16.43
CA THR A 66 -10.15 -12.03 -17.07
C THR A 66 -11.00 -10.97 -16.38
N GLU A 67 -10.45 -9.78 -16.15
CA GLU A 67 -11.21 -8.66 -15.60
C GLU A 67 -12.24 -8.16 -16.63
N TYR A 68 -13.50 -8.15 -16.23
CA TYR A 68 -14.59 -7.64 -17.04
C TYR A 68 -14.80 -6.15 -16.76
N THR A 69 -14.69 -5.35 -17.79
CA THR A 69 -14.87 -3.88 -17.74
C THR A 69 -16.05 -3.40 -18.60
N GLY A 70 -16.93 -4.29 -19.02
CA GLY A 70 -18.04 -3.99 -19.91
C GLY A 70 -19.19 -3.23 -19.24
N ILE A 71 -20.01 -2.60 -20.10
CA ILE A 71 -21.18 -1.78 -19.72
C ILE A 71 -22.36 -2.65 -19.27
N PHE A 72 -22.44 -3.90 -19.75
CA PHE A 72 -23.52 -4.83 -19.43
C PHE A 72 -23.22 -5.57 -18.13
N GLY A 73 -24.18 -5.62 -17.25
CA GLY A 73 -24.03 -6.31 -15.97
C GLY A 73 -23.70 -7.81 -16.16
N PRO A 74 -22.94 -8.39 -15.25
CA PRO A 74 -22.48 -9.78 -15.35
C PRO A 74 -23.62 -10.79 -15.40
N ASN A 75 -24.80 -10.46 -14.88
CA ASN A 75 -25.98 -11.33 -14.89
C ASN A 75 -26.51 -11.68 -16.28
N THR A 76 -26.08 -10.95 -17.33
CA THR A 76 -26.53 -11.19 -18.71
C THR A 76 -25.86 -12.41 -19.34
N TYR A 77 -24.65 -12.77 -18.88
CA TYR A 77 -23.83 -13.80 -19.52
C TYR A 77 -23.33 -14.89 -18.59
N SER A 78 -23.52 -14.74 -17.28
CA SER A 78 -22.97 -15.68 -16.29
C SER A 78 -24.01 -16.64 -15.77
N ASN A 79 -23.65 -17.92 -15.71
CA ASN A 79 -24.48 -18.95 -15.09
C ASN A 79 -24.23 -19.05 -13.57
N GLU A 80 -23.09 -18.60 -13.10
CA GLU A 80 -22.69 -18.67 -11.70
C GLU A 80 -21.85 -17.47 -11.30
N ILE A 81 -22.20 -16.82 -10.20
CA ILE A 81 -21.45 -15.70 -9.61
C ILE A 81 -21.05 -16.09 -8.20
N TYR A 82 -19.76 -15.95 -7.90
CA TYR A 82 -19.19 -16.24 -6.60
C TYR A 82 -18.64 -14.96 -5.98
N ASP A 83 -19.14 -14.64 -4.80
CA ASP A 83 -18.60 -13.54 -4.00
C ASP A 83 -17.23 -13.90 -3.41
N THR A 84 -16.33 -12.95 -3.43
CA THR A 84 -15.08 -13.07 -2.66
C THR A 84 -15.10 -12.15 -1.44
N PRO A 85 -14.31 -12.48 -0.42
CA PRO A 85 -14.11 -11.56 0.70
C PRO A 85 -13.59 -10.20 0.21
N ILE A 86 -13.97 -9.14 0.92
CA ILE A 86 -13.43 -7.80 0.69
C ILE A 86 -11.91 -7.84 0.84
N LYS A 87 -11.21 -7.28 -0.13
CA LYS A 87 -9.74 -7.21 -0.16
C LYS A 87 -9.28 -5.77 0.03
N LYS A 88 -8.10 -5.63 0.61
CA LYS A 88 -7.38 -4.36 0.57
C LYS A 88 -6.93 -4.08 -0.87
N ASP A 89 -6.85 -2.82 -1.26
CA ASP A 89 -6.43 -2.46 -2.62
C ASP A 89 -5.18 -1.57 -2.59
N MET A 90 -5.36 -0.32 -2.24
CA MET A 90 -4.28 0.66 -2.16
C MET A 90 -4.42 1.48 -0.89
N SER A 91 -3.31 1.92 -0.33
CA SER A 91 -3.31 2.84 0.79
C SER A 91 -2.32 3.98 0.61
N ILE A 92 -2.63 5.12 1.26
CA ILE A 92 -1.74 6.25 1.42
C ILE A 92 -1.80 6.72 2.87
N TYR A 93 -0.66 7.02 3.47
CA TYR A 93 -0.58 7.40 4.86
C TYR A 93 0.58 8.35 5.14
N CYS A 94 0.41 9.13 6.19
CA CYS A 94 1.46 9.93 6.80
C CYS A 94 2.18 9.10 7.87
N ILE A 95 3.44 9.43 8.07
CA ILE A 95 4.34 8.81 9.05
C ILE A 95 4.84 9.90 9.98
N PHE A 96 4.73 9.66 11.29
CA PHE A 96 5.24 10.56 12.33
C PHE A 96 5.93 9.72 13.39
N GLY A 97 7.04 10.21 13.92
CA GLY A 97 7.74 9.44 14.93
C GLY A 97 8.88 10.18 15.57
N ARG A 98 9.63 9.40 16.33
CA ARG A 98 10.79 9.92 17.07
C ARG A 98 11.94 8.93 17.06
N LYS A 99 13.14 9.44 16.93
CA LYS A 99 14.37 8.69 17.25
C LYS A 99 14.44 8.42 18.75
N LEU A 100 14.60 7.17 19.12
CA LEU A 100 14.89 6.76 20.51
C LEU A 100 16.39 6.83 20.80
N ASN A 101 17.20 6.51 19.79
CA ASN A 101 18.65 6.60 19.81
C ASN A 101 19.17 6.63 18.35
N ASP A 102 20.49 6.65 18.16
CA ASP A 102 21.10 6.75 16.82
C ASP A 102 20.76 5.60 15.86
N LYS A 103 20.28 4.47 16.40
CA LYS A 103 19.98 3.27 15.62
C LYS A 103 18.50 2.96 15.55
N THR A 104 17.70 3.43 16.50
CA THR A 104 16.30 3.00 16.63
C THR A 104 15.36 4.18 16.55
N THR A 105 14.35 4.04 15.68
CA THR A 105 13.28 5.01 15.50
C THR A 105 11.93 4.30 15.65
N ILE A 106 11.00 4.92 16.37
CA ILE A 106 9.60 4.50 16.41
C ILE A 106 8.79 5.50 15.60
N VAL A 107 7.96 4.98 14.70
CA VAL A 107 7.05 5.79 13.90
C VAL A 107 5.62 5.27 14.00
N SER A 108 4.66 6.18 13.95
CA SER A 108 3.25 5.90 13.82
C SER A 108 2.79 6.20 12.41
N LYS A 109 1.81 5.45 11.93
CA LYS A 109 1.18 5.62 10.61
C LYS A 109 -0.27 6.02 10.80
N ILE A 110 -0.74 6.99 10.03
CA ILE A 110 -2.15 7.35 9.93
C ILE A 110 -2.50 7.69 8.50
N GLY A 111 -3.58 7.16 7.99
CA GLY A 111 -3.96 7.38 6.60
C GLY A 111 -5.26 6.72 6.20
N LEU A 112 -5.44 6.55 4.90
CA LEU A 112 -6.61 5.96 4.29
C LEU A 112 -6.20 4.87 3.30
N GLY A 113 -6.98 3.80 3.29
CA GLY A 113 -6.85 2.72 2.32
C GLY A 113 -8.18 2.43 1.65
N THR A 114 -8.13 1.94 0.43
CA THR A 114 -9.30 1.53 -0.32
C THR A 114 -9.53 0.03 -0.20
N GLN A 115 -10.80 -0.36 -0.24
CA GLN A 115 -11.24 -1.73 -0.25
C GLN A 115 -11.94 -2.06 -1.55
N VAL A 116 -11.74 -3.26 -2.04
CA VAL A 116 -12.40 -3.78 -3.22
C VAL A 116 -13.04 -5.13 -2.96
N LYS A 117 -14.14 -5.38 -3.62
CA LYS A 117 -14.80 -6.66 -3.69
C LYS A 117 -14.66 -7.21 -5.10
N TYR A 118 -14.41 -8.50 -5.21
CA TYR A 118 -14.36 -9.19 -6.48
C TYR A 118 -15.57 -10.11 -6.61
N TYR A 119 -16.25 -10.00 -7.74
CA TYR A 119 -17.31 -10.92 -8.14
C TYR A 119 -16.73 -11.81 -9.23
N ASN A 120 -16.56 -13.09 -8.92
CA ASN A 120 -16.08 -14.05 -9.90
C ASN A 120 -17.26 -14.77 -10.55
N GLY A 121 -17.19 -15.00 -11.83
CA GLY A 121 -18.20 -15.71 -12.57
C GLY A 121 -17.59 -16.70 -13.56
N TYR A 122 -18.44 -17.63 -14.00
CA TYR A 122 -18.10 -18.56 -15.06
C TYR A 122 -19.11 -18.46 -16.19
N ASP A 123 -18.60 -18.19 -17.39
CA ASP A 123 -19.39 -18.09 -18.63
C ASP A 123 -19.08 -19.32 -19.51
N LYS A 124 -20.05 -20.23 -19.63
CA LYS A 124 -19.92 -21.44 -20.45
C LYS A 124 -19.75 -21.11 -21.94
N SER A 125 -20.27 -19.98 -22.39
CA SER A 125 -20.16 -19.55 -23.80
C SER A 125 -18.79 -18.99 -24.14
N GLN A 126 -17.94 -18.74 -23.14
CA GLN A 126 -16.59 -18.17 -23.27
C GLN A 126 -16.55 -16.83 -24.02
N ILE A 127 -17.65 -16.07 -23.99
CA ILE A 127 -17.74 -14.76 -24.65
C ILE A 127 -16.95 -13.71 -23.85
N LEU A 128 -17.01 -13.79 -22.51
CA LEU A 128 -16.36 -12.82 -21.63
C LEU A 128 -14.88 -13.13 -21.40
N SER A 129 -14.49 -14.39 -21.51
CA SER A 129 -13.12 -14.85 -21.30
C SER A 129 -12.87 -16.16 -22.03
N PRO A 130 -11.71 -16.34 -22.68
CA PRO A 130 -11.34 -17.60 -23.34
C PRO A 130 -11.33 -18.82 -22.41
N SER A 131 -11.07 -18.61 -21.11
CA SER A 131 -11.12 -19.65 -20.08
C SER A 131 -12.51 -19.88 -19.53
N GLY A 132 -13.49 -19.06 -19.89
CA GLY A 132 -14.81 -19.01 -19.28
C GLY A 132 -14.84 -18.32 -17.92
N TYR A 133 -13.70 -18.17 -17.21
CA TYR A 133 -13.63 -17.49 -15.94
C TYR A 133 -13.42 -15.99 -16.12
N TRP A 134 -14.20 -15.19 -15.40
CA TRP A 134 -14.12 -13.75 -15.40
C TRP A 134 -14.32 -13.19 -13.99
N PHE A 135 -13.90 -11.96 -13.76
CA PHE A 135 -14.21 -11.25 -12.52
C PHE A 135 -14.54 -9.77 -12.78
N LEU A 136 -15.38 -9.25 -11.90
CA LEU A 136 -15.68 -7.83 -11.80
C LEU A 136 -15.05 -7.31 -10.51
N ARG A 137 -14.36 -6.17 -10.59
CA ARG A 137 -13.81 -5.47 -9.45
C ARG A 137 -14.68 -4.28 -9.12
N GLU A 138 -15.17 -4.22 -7.89
CA GLU A 138 -15.99 -3.12 -7.40
C GLU A 138 -15.35 -2.47 -6.18
N TYR A 139 -15.38 -1.15 -6.13
CA TYR A 139 -14.96 -0.41 -4.95
C TYR A 139 -15.96 -0.66 -3.81
N SER A 140 -15.47 -1.14 -2.68
CA SER A 140 -16.31 -1.54 -1.56
C SER A 140 -16.30 -0.54 -0.39
N GLY A 141 -15.29 0.33 -0.33
CA GLY A 141 -15.18 1.31 0.75
C GLY A 141 -13.77 1.76 1.04
N ALA A 142 -13.63 2.51 2.12
CA ALA A 142 -12.35 2.99 2.62
C ALA A 142 -12.13 2.55 4.08
N ASP A 143 -10.87 2.30 4.40
CA ASP A 143 -10.40 2.01 5.76
C ASP A 143 -9.55 3.15 6.28
N VAL A 144 -9.64 3.40 7.57
CA VAL A 144 -8.65 4.21 8.29
C VAL A 144 -7.46 3.34 8.66
N ILE A 145 -6.27 3.83 8.33
CA ILE A 145 -5.02 3.20 8.68
C ILE A 145 -4.51 3.81 9.97
N VAL A 146 -4.23 2.95 10.94
CA VAL A 146 -3.54 3.31 12.17
C VAL A 146 -2.53 2.22 12.46
N GLY A 147 -1.29 2.60 12.75
CA GLY A 147 -0.26 1.62 13.02
C GLY A 147 0.99 2.20 13.62
N SER A 148 1.92 1.32 13.94
CA SER A 148 3.24 1.66 14.45
C SER A 148 4.31 0.74 13.89
N VAL A 149 5.49 1.29 13.73
CA VAL A 149 6.65 0.60 13.18
C VAL A 149 7.89 0.94 13.98
N ILE A 150 8.72 -0.06 14.20
CA ILE A 150 10.07 0.10 14.71
C ILE A 150 11.03 -0.06 13.54
N GLN A 151 11.87 0.94 13.35
CA GLN A 151 12.97 0.93 12.40
C GLN A 151 14.28 0.81 13.17
N HIS A 152 15.15 -0.10 12.76
CA HIS A 152 16.48 -0.26 13.34
C HIS A 152 17.55 -0.12 12.27
N LYS A 153 18.47 0.80 12.46
CA LYS A 153 19.53 1.12 11.52
C LYS A 153 20.80 0.30 11.81
N VAL A 154 21.30 -0.41 10.80
CA VAL A 154 22.56 -1.12 10.81
C VAL A 154 23.42 -0.61 9.66
N LYS A 155 24.38 0.27 9.93
CA LYS A 155 25.16 1.00 8.91
C LYS A 155 24.24 1.80 7.97
N HIS A 156 24.16 1.44 6.70
CA HIS A 156 23.29 2.09 5.69
C HIS A 156 21.94 1.40 5.54
N LEU A 157 21.79 0.20 6.10
CA LEU A 157 20.55 -0.56 6.05
C LEU A 157 19.62 -0.20 7.20
N ILE A 158 18.33 -0.23 6.95
CA ILE A 158 17.27 -0.09 7.93
C ILE A 158 16.45 -1.37 7.89
N THR A 159 16.32 -2.03 9.02
CA THR A 159 15.35 -3.11 9.19
C THR A 159 14.07 -2.53 9.77
N TYR A 160 12.96 -3.11 9.41
CA TYR A 160 11.64 -2.57 9.61
C TYR A 160 10.70 -3.68 10.09
N ILE A 161 10.05 -3.46 11.22
CA ILE A 161 9.00 -4.34 11.72
C ILE A 161 7.87 -3.48 12.31
N GLY A 162 6.64 -3.82 12.01
CA GLY A 162 5.50 -3.07 12.50
C GLY A 162 4.17 -3.77 12.31
N TYR A 163 3.12 -3.04 12.69
CA TYR A 163 1.74 -3.43 12.48
C TYR A 163 0.92 -2.21 12.12
N ASP A 164 0.04 -2.34 11.18
CA ASP A 164 -1.04 -1.40 10.94
C ASP A 164 -2.34 -2.11 10.52
N THR A 165 -3.47 -1.43 10.67
CA THR A 165 -4.81 -1.99 10.43
C THR A 165 -5.05 -2.41 8.98
N PHE A 166 -4.29 -1.86 8.04
CA PHE A 166 -4.45 -2.14 6.61
C PHE A 166 -3.52 -3.26 6.14
N ASN A 167 -2.25 -3.23 6.52
CA ASN A 167 -1.22 -4.14 6.04
C ASN A 167 -1.04 -5.37 6.96
N GLY A 168 -1.58 -5.32 8.19
CA GLY A 168 -1.29 -6.33 9.21
C GLY A 168 0.13 -6.19 9.76
N VAL A 169 0.76 -7.30 10.11
CA VAL A 169 2.17 -7.32 10.48
C VAL A 169 3.02 -7.04 9.25
N THR A 170 3.92 -6.09 9.35
CA THR A 170 4.79 -5.64 8.25
C THR A 170 6.24 -5.89 8.59
N VAL A 171 6.99 -6.39 7.63
CA VAL A 171 8.44 -6.52 7.71
C VAL A 171 9.06 -5.92 6.44
N GLY A 172 10.22 -5.32 6.58
CA GLY A 172 10.84 -4.66 5.44
C GLY A 172 12.30 -4.29 5.66
N ILE A 173 12.86 -3.76 4.60
CA ILE A 173 14.23 -3.23 4.56
C ILE A 173 14.25 -1.87 3.89
N GLY A 174 15.16 -1.02 4.29
CA GLY A 174 15.34 0.30 3.71
C GLY A 174 16.81 0.69 3.64
N VAL A 175 17.03 1.80 2.97
CA VAL A 175 18.35 2.41 2.84
C VAL A 175 18.29 3.90 3.13
N ASN A 176 19.34 4.45 3.71
CA ASN A 176 19.50 5.89 3.81
C ASN A 176 19.95 6.44 2.46
N LEU A 177 19.33 7.54 2.05
CA LEU A 177 19.69 8.30 0.86
C LEU A 177 20.72 9.35 1.26
N ASN A 178 22.00 9.00 1.16
CA ASN A 178 23.12 9.94 1.44
C ASN A 178 23.40 10.76 0.19
#